data_b7d1e1d6718ce670a50a32982734b8e9
#
_entry.id   b7d1e1d6718ce670a50a32982734b8e9
#
_cell.length_a   1.000
_cell.length_b   1.000
_cell.length_c   1.000
_cell.angle_alpha   90.00
_cell.angle_beta   90.00
_cell.angle_gamma   90.00
#
_symmetry.space_group_name_H-M   'P 1'
#
loop_
_entity.id
_entity.type
_entity.pdbx_description
1 polymer ?
#
loop_
_entity_poly.entity_id
_entity_poly.type
_entity_poly.pdbx_seq_one_letter_code
_entity_poly.pdbx_strand_id
1 'polypeptide(L)'
;MTEIYMSRLYAFIQTVFLPVIALGYWFCCYLVIPINTPGISVVFSYFIDAVMLFGAAILAYVIFNSFSQLGLFIRRTPVVIITNDQLHVYDLNLKRYRIFDWKDVVKIEDFNFRGSLSFDLYVREDERYQLLETSPWTRFKLKLAAISQKGAAVRIPASTLEVTPRTLYNMLQSHIDK
;
A
#
# COMPACT_ATOMS: atom_id res chain seq x y z
N MET A 1 -5.07 -24.74 2.52
CA MET A 1 -4.48 -23.45 2.92
C MET A 1 -3.44 -23.05 1.89
N THR A 2 -3.60 -21.88 1.29
CA THR A 2 -2.67 -21.34 0.26
C THR A 2 -2.10 -20.04 0.77
N GLU A 3 -0.78 -19.94 0.81
CA GLU A 3 -0.06 -18.74 1.21
C GLU A 3 0.54 -18.05 -0.01
N ILE A 4 0.34 -16.74 -0.12
CA ILE A 4 0.77 -15.93 -1.26
C ILE A 4 1.67 -14.82 -0.74
N TYR A 5 2.87 -14.73 -1.30
CA TYR A 5 3.93 -13.85 -0.86
C TYR A 5 4.11 -12.66 -1.82
N MET A 6 4.84 -11.66 -1.36
CA MET A 6 5.26 -10.54 -2.20
C MET A 6 6.29 -11.00 -3.23
N SER A 7 6.16 -10.53 -4.46
CA SER A 7 7.12 -10.79 -5.54
C SER A 7 8.51 -10.26 -5.20
N ARG A 8 9.56 -11.06 -5.44
CA ARG A 8 10.96 -10.67 -5.19
C ARG A 8 11.36 -9.44 -5.99
N LEU A 9 10.93 -9.37 -7.25
CA LEU A 9 11.20 -8.24 -8.12
C LEU A 9 10.56 -6.97 -7.56
N TYR A 10 9.30 -7.05 -7.14
CA TYR A 10 8.60 -5.92 -6.55
C TYR A 10 9.24 -5.46 -5.24
N ALA A 11 9.60 -6.39 -4.36
CA ALA A 11 10.32 -6.08 -3.13
C ALA A 11 11.64 -5.35 -3.41
N PHE A 12 12.42 -5.80 -4.39
CA PHE A 12 13.67 -5.16 -4.79
C PHE A 12 13.43 -3.74 -5.34
N ILE A 13 12.47 -3.56 -6.24
CA ILE A 13 12.13 -2.24 -6.80
C ILE A 13 11.72 -1.26 -5.69
N GLN A 14 10.86 -1.69 -4.79
CA GLN A 14 10.36 -0.84 -3.71
C GLN A 14 11.44 -0.50 -2.67
N THR A 15 12.31 -1.43 -2.34
CA THR A 15 13.24 -1.27 -1.21
C THR A 15 14.59 -0.70 -1.61
N VAL A 16 15.00 -0.85 -2.86
CA VAL A 16 16.31 -0.39 -3.35
C VAL A 16 16.14 0.69 -4.42
N PHE A 17 15.42 0.38 -5.47
CA PHE A 17 15.39 1.22 -6.67
C PHE A 17 14.67 2.56 -6.43
N LEU A 18 13.48 2.54 -5.81
CA LEU A 18 12.73 3.78 -5.54
C LEU A 18 13.46 4.73 -4.56
N PRO A 19 13.99 4.26 -3.42
CA PRO A 19 14.78 5.13 -2.54
C PRO A 19 16.01 5.72 -3.22
N VAL A 20 16.73 4.95 -4.04
CA VAL A 20 17.91 5.44 -4.76
C VAL A 20 17.52 6.52 -5.76
N ILE A 21 16.46 6.33 -6.55
CA ILE A 21 15.96 7.35 -7.48
C ILE A 21 15.52 8.61 -6.73
N ALA A 22 14.77 8.44 -5.65
CA ALA A 22 14.27 9.56 -4.87
C ALA A 22 15.42 10.39 -4.25
N LEU A 23 16.45 9.72 -3.72
CA LEU A 23 17.67 10.38 -3.22
C LEU A 23 18.42 11.08 -4.34
N GLY A 24 18.61 10.44 -5.51
CA GLY A 24 19.25 11.02 -6.66
C GLY A 24 18.52 12.27 -7.15
N TYR A 25 17.20 12.19 -7.27
CA TYR A 25 16.38 13.34 -7.65
C TYR A 25 16.52 14.50 -6.65
N TRP A 26 16.43 14.21 -5.35
CA TRP A 26 16.58 15.23 -4.31
C TRP A 26 17.97 15.88 -4.33
N PHE A 27 19.01 15.08 -4.51
CA PHE A 27 20.39 15.56 -4.64
C PHE A 27 20.57 16.47 -5.87
N CYS A 28 20.00 16.09 -7.03
CA CYS A 28 19.99 16.93 -8.21
C CYS A 28 19.27 18.26 -7.97
N CYS A 29 18.12 18.25 -7.32
CA CYS A 29 17.41 19.48 -6.95
C CYS A 29 18.27 20.37 -6.05
N TYR A 30 18.95 19.80 -5.06
CA TYR A 30 19.85 20.53 -4.16
C TYR A 30 21.01 21.19 -4.89
N LEU A 31 21.58 20.54 -5.90
CA LEU A 31 22.70 21.09 -6.69
C LEU A 31 22.25 22.18 -7.69
N VAL A 32 21.04 22.05 -8.23
CA VAL A 32 20.52 22.94 -9.29
C VAL A 32 19.88 24.21 -8.74
N ILE A 33 19.35 24.15 -7.52
CA ILE A 33 18.72 25.31 -6.87
C ILE A 33 19.80 26.05 -6.03
N PRO A 34 20.39 27.12 -6.54
CA PRO A 34 21.37 27.88 -5.78
C PRO A 34 20.64 28.63 -4.66
N ILE A 35 20.93 28.26 -3.43
CA ILE A 35 20.32 28.81 -2.21
C ILE A 35 20.62 30.32 -2.03
N ASN A 36 21.61 30.86 -2.75
CA ASN A 36 22.05 32.26 -2.66
C ASN A 36 22.32 32.88 -4.05
N THR A 37 21.30 32.98 -4.91
CA THR A 37 21.45 33.79 -6.14
C THR A 37 21.18 35.24 -5.82
N PRO A 38 22.16 36.15 -6.05
CA PRO A 38 21.94 37.59 -5.89
C PRO A 38 20.83 38.02 -6.87
N GLY A 39 19.77 38.64 -6.33
CA GLY A 39 18.60 39.09 -7.08
C GLY A 39 17.31 38.32 -6.88
N ILE A 40 17.34 37.20 -6.16
CA ILE A 40 16.09 36.50 -5.78
C ILE A 40 15.46 37.24 -4.59
N SER A 41 14.16 37.53 -4.69
CA SER A 41 13.43 38.13 -3.56
C SER A 41 13.41 37.15 -2.37
N VAL A 42 13.48 37.73 -1.15
CA VAL A 42 13.44 36.94 0.10
C VAL A 42 12.22 36.02 0.16
N VAL A 43 11.08 36.46 -0.36
CA VAL A 43 9.84 35.66 -0.46
C VAL A 43 10.03 34.41 -1.31
N PHE A 44 10.73 34.54 -2.44
CA PHE A 44 10.98 33.41 -3.33
C PHE A 44 11.97 32.41 -2.74
N SER A 45 12.94 32.88 -1.96
CA SER A 45 13.83 31.99 -1.19
C SER A 45 13.06 31.15 -0.18
N TYR A 46 12.17 31.73 0.61
CA TYR A 46 11.31 30.98 1.55
C TYR A 46 10.39 29.99 0.84
N PHE A 47 9.89 30.32 -0.36
CA PHE A 47 9.09 29.40 -1.15
C PHE A 47 9.91 28.17 -1.59
N ILE A 48 11.15 28.36 -2.04
CA ILE A 48 12.06 27.28 -2.39
C ILE A 48 12.33 26.39 -1.17
N ASP A 49 12.65 27.00 -0.02
CA ASP A 49 12.92 26.25 1.20
C ASP A 49 11.71 25.41 1.64
N ALA A 50 10.51 25.95 1.54
CA ALA A 50 9.28 25.22 1.82
C ALA A 50 9.07 24.02 0.88
N VAL A 51 9.32 24.20 -0.43
CA VAL A 51 9.25 23.12 -1.43
C VAL A 51 10.29 22.03 -1.15
N MET A 52 11.51 22.42 -0.79
CA MET A 52 12.59 21.49 -0.44
C MET A 52 12.26 20.69 0.84
N LEU A 53 11.72 21.35 1.86
CA LEU A 53 11.29 20.69 3.10
C LEU A 53 10.16 19.69 2.83
N PHE A 54 9.17 20.06 2.02
CA PHE A 54 8.08 19.18 1.62
C PHE A 54 8.59 17.97 0.82
N GLY A 55 9.53 18.19 -0.11
CA GLY A 55 10.20 17.11 -0.85
C GLY A 55 10.95 16.15 0.07
N ALA A 56 11.67 16.68 1.06
CA ALA A 56 12.38 15.87 2.07
C ALA A 56 11.40 15.03 2.91
N ALA A 57 10.25 15.58 3.28
CA ALA A 57 9.21 14.85 4.01
C ALA A 57 8.62 13.69 3.19
N ILE A 58 8.35 13.92 1.90
CA ILE A 58 7.90 12.86 0.97
C ILE A 58 8.97 11.77 0.86
N LEU A 59 10.23 12.16 0.69
CA LEU A 59 11.34 11.22 0.60
C LEU A 59 11.46 10.36 1.86
N ALA A 60 11.42 10.98 3.03
CA ALA A 60 11.43 10.27 4.32
C ALA A 60 10.27 9.27 4.43
N TYR A 61 9.06 9.66 3.99
CA TYR A 61 7.91 8.77 3.94
C TYR A 61 8.12 7.57 3.00
N VAL A 62 8.65 7.80 1.80
CA VAL A 62 8.95 6.73 0.83
C VAL A 62 9.97 5.75 1.40
N ILE A 63 11.06 6.24 1.99
CA ILE A 63 12.10 5.42 2.61
C ILE A 63 11.51 4.59 3.77
N PHE A 64 10.75 5.21 4.67
CA PHE A 64 10.14 4.52 5.79
C PHE A 64 9.17 3.42 5.35
N ASN A 65 8.34 3.69 4.34
CA ASN A 65 7.43 2.71 3.78
C ASN A 65 8.18 1.54 3.11
N SER A 66 9.26 1.84 2.41
CA SER A 66 10.14 0.83 1.78
C SER A 66 10.74 -0.12 2.81
N PHE A 67 11.25 0.39 3.94
CA PHE A 67 11.77 -0.45 5.03
C PHE A 67 10.69 -1.33 5.67
N SER A 68 9.46 -0.82 5.77
CA SER A 68 8.34 -1.61 6.31
C SER A 68 8.02 -2.82 5.41
N GLN A 69 8.07 -2.63 4.09
CA GLN A 69 7.85 -3.71 3.13
C GLN A 69 9.02 -4.70 3.07
N LEU A 70 10.25 -4.20 3.19
CA LEU A 70 11.44 -5.04 3.29
C LEU A 70 11.36 -5.99 4.49
N GLY A 71 10.85 -5.52 5.62
CA GLY A 71 10.63 -6.35 6.81
C GLY A 71 9.69 -7.54 6.54
N LEU A 72 8.63 -7.35 5.77
CA LEU A 72 7.72 -8.44 5.36
C LEU A 72 8.41 -9.45 4.44
N PHE A 73 9.18 -8.93 3.49
CA PHE A 73 9.91 -9.78 2.54
C PHE A 73 10.98 -10.64 3.24
N ILE A 74 11.80 -10.04 4.11
CA ILE A 74 12.85 -10.76 4.84
C ILE A 74 12.25 -11.84 5.77
N ARG A 75 11.15 -11.51 6.46
CA ARG A 75 10.45 -12.43 7.36
C ARG A 75 9.64 -13.49 6.63
N ARG A 76 9.56 -13.43 5.30
CA ARG A 76 8.68 -14.27 4.48
C ARG A 76 7.25 -14.29 5.04
N THR A 77 6.72 -13.12 5.40
CA THR A 77 5.35 -13.00 5.87
C THR A 77 4.42 -13.05 4.65
N PRO A 78 3.49 -14.01 4.55
CA PRO A 78 2.56 -14.05 3.42
C PRO A 78 1.67 -12.81 3.42
N VAL A 79 1.42 -12.24 2.25
CA VAL A 79 0.54 -11.06 2.10
C VAL A 79 -0.92 -11.48 2.08
N VAL A 80 -1.20 -12.63 1.49
CA VAL A 80 -2.55 -13.20 1.41
C VAL A 80 -2.49 -14.67 1.82
N ILE A 81 -3.41 -15.09 2.71
CA ILE A 81 -3.59 -16.48 3.11
C ILE A 81 -5.04 -16.86 2.82
N ILE A 82 -5.21 -17.88 1.98
CA ILE A 82 -6.52 -18.41 1.59
C ILE A 82 -6.72 -19.75 2.31
N THR A 83 -7.71 -19.80 3.18
CA THR A 83 -8.20 -21.04 3.82
C THR A 83 -9.58 -21.41 3.28
N ASN A 84 -10.11 -22.56 3.67
CA ASN A 84 -11.42 -22.98 3.23
C ASN A 84 -12.53 -22.05 3.73
N ASP A 85 -12.37 -21.49 4.93
CA ASP A 85 -13.42 -20.71 5.63
C ASP A 85 -13.14 -19.22 5.63
N GLN A 86 -11.87 -18.81 5.49
CA GLN A 86 -11.45 -17.43 5.72
C GLN A 86 -10.39 -16.97 4.70
N LEU A 87 -10.41 -15.68 4.43
CA LEU A 87 -9.38 -14.91 3.72
C LEU A 87 -8.64 -14.02 4.70
N HIS A 88 -7.33 -14.18 4.79
CA HIS A 88 -6.48 -13.30 5.59
C HIS A 88 -5.66 -12.41 4.66
N VAL A 89 -5.77 -11.10 4.81
CA VAL A 89 -5.02 -10.10 4.03
C VAL A 89 -4.16 -9.28 4.98
N TYR A 90 -2.86 -9.25 4.74
CA TYR A 90 -1.95 -8.45 5.54
C TYR A 90 -2.11 -6.96 5.22
N ASP A 91 -2.57 -6.20 6.21
CA ASP A 91 -2.70 -4.75 6.09
C ASP A 91 -1.40 -4.07 6.56
N LEU A 92 -0.70 -3.44 5.62
CA LEU A 92 0.57 -2.74 5.86
C LEU A 92 0.41 -1.56 6.86
N ASN A 93 -0.73 -0.89 6.84
CA ASN A 93 -0.99 0.25 7.74
C ASN A 93 -1.24 -0.20 9.17
N LEU A 94 -1.88 -1.37 9.32
CA LEU A 94 -2.19 -1.97 10.62
C LEU A 94 -1.09 -2.89 11.12
N LYS A 95 -0.16 -3.32 10.25
CA LYS A 95 0.92 -4.29 10.50
C LYS A 95 0.40 -5.62 11.04
N ARG A 96 -0.78 -6.05 10.58
CA ARG A 96 -1.43 -7.30 10.98
C ARG A 96 -2.37 -7.80 9.89
N TYR A 97 -2.84 -9.04 10.04
CA TYR A 97 -3.85 -9.60 9.15
C TYR A 97 -5.23 -9.04 9.47
N ARG A 98 -5.95 -8.67 8.40
CA ARG A 98 -7.41 -8.54 8.40
C ARG A 98 -7.97 -9.88 7.96
N ILE A 99 -8.91 -10.41 8.73
CA ILE A 99 -9.50 -11.73 8.52
C ILE A 99 -10.95 -11.54 8.11
N PHE A 100 -11.33 -12.14 6.99
CA PHE A 100 -12.68 -12.10 6.43
C PHE A 100 -13.22 -13.51 6.27
N ASP A 101 -14.43 -13.78 6.77
CA ASP A 101 -15.12 -15.03 6.50
C ASP A 101 -15.65 -15.03 5.07
N TRP A 102 -15.47 -16.11 4.30
CA TRP A 102 -15.92 -16.18 2.90
C TRP A 102 -17.42 -15.93 2.74
N LYS A 103 -18.24 -16.37 3.70
CA LYS A 103 -19.70 -16.13 3.72
C LYS A 103 -20.08 -14.63 3.75
N ASP A 104 -19.20 -13.79 4.24
CA ASP A 104 -19.42 -12.34 4.32
C ASP A 104 -18.87 -11.60 3.08
N VAL A 105 -18.06 -12.26 2.26
CA VAL A 105 -17.56 -11.70 1.01
C VAL A 105 -18.69 -11.67 -0.03
N VAL A 106 -19.00 -10.46 -0.51
CA VAL A 106 -20.08 -10.24 -1.47
C VAL A 106 -19.58 -10.32 -2.91
N LYS A 107 -18.46 -9.67 -3.18
CA LYS A 107 -17.87 -9.61 -4.51
C LYS A 107 -16.41 -9.20 -4.46
N ILE A 108 -15.72 -9.47 -5.57
CA ILE A 108 -14.38 -8.99 -5.85
C ILE A 108 -14.43 -8.22 -7.17
N GLU A 109 -13.89 -7.04 -7.19
CA GLU A 109 -13.78 -6.21 -8.39
C GLU A 109 -12.32 -5.92 -8.70
N ASP A 110 -11.96 -5.93 -9.97
CA ASP A 110 -10.65 -5.49 -10.42
C ASP A 110 -10.56 -3.97 -10.44
N PHE A 111 -9.45 -3.49 -9.91
CA PHE A 111 -9.10 -2.08 -9.92
C PHE A 111 -7.75 -1.92 -10.58
N ASN A 112 -7.73 -1.22 -11.72
CA ASN A 112 -6.51 -0.91 -12.45
C ASN A 112 -6.16 0.56 -12.29
N PHE A 113 -4.98 0.83 -11.73
CA PHE A 113 -4.45 2.18 -11.61
C PHE A 113 -3.05 2.25 -12.23
N ARG A 114 -2.91 2.98 -13.32
CA ARG A 114 -1.63 3.18 -14.04
C ARG A 114 -0.90 1.88 -14.36
N GLY A 115 -1.64 0.84 -14.78
CA GLY A 115 -1.09 -0.48 -15.10
C GLY A 115 -0.84 -1.40 -13.91
N SER A 116 -1.09 -0.94 -12.68
CA SER A 116 -1.06 -1.78 -11.48
C SER A 116 -2.44 -2.35 -11.19
N LEU A 117 -2.58 -3.65 -11.31
CA LEU A 117 -3.84 -4.36 -11.04
C LEU A 117 -3.93 -4.71 -9.55
N SER A 118 -5.08 -4.41 -8.98
CA SER A 118 -5.45 -4.76 -7.61
C SER A 118 -6.85 -5.36 -7.60
N PHE A 119 -7.21 -6.07 -6.55
CA PHE A 119 -8.56 -6.56 -6.33
C PHE A 119 -9.18 -5.90 -5.11
N ASP A 120 -10.32 -5.28 -5.31
CA ASP A 120 -11.14 -4.66 -4.27
C ASP A 120 -12.13 -5.70 -3.74
N LEU A 121 -12.02 -6.01 -2.46
CA LEU A 121 -12.88 -6.97 -1.76
C LEU A 121 -14.03 -6.23 -1.07
N TYR A 122 -15.26 -6.61 -1.37
CA TYR A 122 -16.47 -6.08 -0.72
C TYR A 122 -17.06 -7.12 0.20
N VAL A 123 -17.36 -6.71 1.45
CA VAL A 123 -17.96 -7.57 2.47
C VAL A 123 -19.31 -7.04 2.90
N ARG A 124 -20.22 -7.95 3.29
CA ARG A 124 -21.61 -7.64 3.63
C ARG A 124 -21.74 -6.69 4.82
N GLU A 125 -20.90 -6.87 5.83
CA GLU A 125 -20.90 -6.12 7.08
C GLU A 125 -19.53 -5.50 7.34
N ASP A 126 -19.07 -4.59 6.44
CA ASP A 126 -17.77 -3.96 6.61
C ASP A 126 -17.64 -3.22 7.95
N GLU A 127 -18.73 -2.63 8.45
CA GLU A 127 -18.74 -1.97 9.76
C GLU A 127 -18.40 -2.92 10.91
N ARG A 128 -18.82 -4.20 10.85
CA ARG A 128 -18.49 -5.22 11.85
C ARG A 128 -16.97 -5.41 11.94
N TYR A 129 -16.29 -5.50 10.79
CA TYR A 129 -14.84 -5.68 10.75
C TYR A 129 -14.09 -4.43 11.22
N GLN A 130 -14.67 -3.24 11.03
CA GLN A 130 -14.13 -1.99 11.54
C GLN A 130 -14.34 -1.83 13.05
N LEU A 131 -15.47 -2.30 13.57
CA LEU A 131 -15.79 -2.24 15.00
C LEU A 131 -14.96 -3.19 15.87
N LEU A 132 -14.37 -4.24 15.29
CA LEU A 132 -13.40 -5.09 15.99
C LEU A 132 -12.11 -4.34 16.37
N GLU A 133 -11.90 -3.17 15.78
CA GLU A 133 -10.78 -2.29 16.14
C GLU A 133 -11.02 -1.56 17.46
N THR A 134 -10.10 -1.72 18.40
CA THR A 134 -10.19 -1.07 19.71
C THR A 134 -9.79 0.39 19.69
N SER A 135 -8.85 0.77 18.81
CA SER A 135 -8.33 2.13 18.73
C SER A 135 -9.21 3.05 17.86
N PRO A 136 -9.69 4.20 18.37
CA PRO A 136 -10.45 5.18 17.59
C PRO A 136 -9.67 5.70 16.36
N TRP A 137 -8.36 5.86 16.50
CA TRP A 137 -7.48 6.29 15.41
C TRP A 137 -7.39 5.26 14.28
N THR A 138 -7.34 3.98 14.64
CA THR A 138 -7.34 2.88 13.66
C THR A 138 -8.68 2.82 12.92
N ARG A 139 -9.81 2.96 13.63
CA ARG A 139 -11.15 3.04 13.00
C ARG A 139 -11.24 4.21 12.01
N PHE A 140 -10.72 5.37 12.38
CA PHE A 140 -10.71 6.53 11.50
C PHE A 140 -9.89 6.27 10.23
N LYS A 141 -8.69 5.68 10.34
CA LYS A 141 -7.87 5.29 9.19
C LYS A 141 -8.59 4.31 8.26
N LEU A 142 -9.26 3.30 8.82
CA LEU A 142 -10.02 2.33 8.03
C LEU A 142 -11.19 2.98 7.29
N LYS A 143 -11.94 3.87 7.94
CA LYS A 143 -12.99 4.66 7.27
C LYS A 143 -12.44 5.52 6.14
N LEU A 144 -11.31 6.16 6.36
CA LEU A 144 -10.66 6.97 5.31
C LEU A 144 -10.19 6.10 4.13
N ALA A 145 -9.64 4.93 4.42
CA ALA A 145 -9.26 3.95 3.40
C ALA A 145 -10.48 3.46 2.62
N ALA A 146 -11.58 3.12 3.29
CA ALA A 146 -12.81 2.68 2.64
C ALA A 146 -13.38 3.76 1.68
N ILE A 147 -13.33 5.05 2.06
CA ILE A 147 -13.72 6.15 1.17
C ILE A 147 -12.84 6.17 -0.09
N SER A 148 -11.51 6.06 0.07
CA SER A 148 -10.56 6.05 -1.05
C SER A 148 -10.70 4.79 -1.93
N GLN A 149 -11.21 3.70 -1.37
CA GLN A 149 -11.43 2.41 -2.03
C GLN A 149 -12.89 2.20 -2.46
N LYS A 150 -13.69 3.27 -2.54
CA LYS A 150 -15.10 3.24 -2.97
C LYS A 150 -15.97 2.24 -2.18
N GLY A 151 -15.70 2.11 -0.88
CA GLY A 151 -16.44 1.20 0.01
C GLY A 151 -15.92 -0.24 0.03
N ALA A 152 -14.82 -0.55 -0.67
CA ALA A 152 -14.19 -1.85 -0.52
C ALA A 152 -13.59 -2.01 0.90
N ALA A 153 -13.76 -3.18 1.48
CA ALA A 153 -13.22 -3.49 2.80
C ALA A 153 -11.69 -3.53 2.79
N VAL A 154 -11.10 -4.11 1.74
CA VAL A 154 -9.65 -4.17 1.56
C VAL A 154 -9.29 -4.22 0.08
N ARG A 155 -8.13 -3.64 -0.26
CA ARG A 155 -7.53 -3.74 -1.59
C ARG A 155 -6.33 -4.67 -1.55
N ILE A 156 -6.35 -5.71 -2.41
CA ILE A 156 -5.28 -6.68 -2.56
C ILE A 156 -4.45 -6.29 -3.78
N PRO A 157 -3.18 -5.90 -3.64
CA PRO A 157 -2.34 -5.44 -4.74
C PRO A 157 -1.83 -6.62 -5.58
N ALA A 158 -2.64 -7.14 -6.51
CA ALA A 158 -2.38 -8.35 -7.26
C ALA A 158 -1.07 -8.32 -8.08
N SER A 159 -0.72 -7.17 -8.65
CA SER A 159 0.51 -7.01 -9.44
C SER A 159 1.81 -7.08 -8.63
N THR A 160 1.72 -7.06 -7.31
CA THR A 160 2.89 -7.08 -6.41
C THR A 160 3.19 -8.45 -5.82
N LEU A 161 2.34 -9.42 -6.09
CA LEU A 161 2.42 -10.78 -5.54
C LEU A 161 3.19 -11.73 -6.46
N GLU A 162 3.62 -12.86 -5.91
CA GLU A 162 4.33 -13.91 -6.66
C GLU A 162 3.43 -14.65 -7.67
N VAL A 163 2.12 -14.66 -7.42
CA VAL A 163 1.13 -15.28 -8.30
C VAL A 163 0.64 -14.30 -9.37
N THR A 164 0.27 -14.81 -10.54
CA THR A 164 -0.30 -13.93 -11.56
C THR A 164 -1.67 -13.40 -11.10
N PRO A 165 -2.05 -12.17 -11.50
CA PRO A 165 -3.35 -11.60 -11.13
C PRO A 165 -4.52 -12.51 -11.50
N ARG A 166 -4.47 -13.14 -12.69
CA ARG A 166 -5.51 -14.07 -13.14
C ARG A 166 -5.62 -15.31 -12.24
N THR A 167 -4.48 -15.86 -11.82
CA THR A 167 -4.46 -17.01 -10.91
C THR A 167 -5.05 -16.64 -9.56
N LEU A 168 -4.64 -15.46 -9.02
CA LEU A 168 -5.18 -14.94 -7.77
C LEU A 168 -6.70 -14.74 -7.86
N TYR A 169 -7.19 -14.10 -8.92
CA TYR A 169 -8.62 -13.88 -9.13
C TYR A 169 -9.40 -15.20 -9.14
N ASN A 170 -8.92 -16.20 -9.89
CA ASN A 170 -9.57 -17.50 -9.95
C ASN A 170 -9.60 -18.22 -8.60
N MET A 171 -8.52 -18.11 -7.81
CA MET A 171 -8.47 -18.66 -6.45
C MET A 171 -9.50 -17.99 -5.54
N LEU A 172 -9.60 -16.67 -5.56
CA LEU A 172 -10.54 -15.91 -4.75
C LEU A 172 -11.99 -16.18 -5.17
N GLN A 173 -12.28 -16.18 -6.49
CA GLN A 173 -13.61 -16.41 -7.02
C GLN A 173 -14.13 -17.82 -6.70
N SER A 174 -13.27 -18.84 -6.78
CA SER A 174 -13.65 -20.22 -6.47
C SER A 174 -14.13 -20.46 -5.04
N HIS A 175 -13.91 -19.51 -4.12
CA HIS A 175 -14.39 -19.56 -2.75
C HIS A 175 -15.69 -18.78 -2.53
N ILE A 176 -16.00 -17.81 -3.40
CA ILE A 176 -17.23 -17.02 -3.34
C ILE A 176 -18.40 -17.79 -3.99
N ASP A 177 -18.11 -18.55 -5.06
CA ASP A 177 -19.12 -19.30 -5.82
C ASP A 177 -19.56 -20.61 -5.13
N LYS A 178 -19.08 -20.90 -3.94
CA LYS A 178 -19.47 -22.06 -3.12
C LYS A 178 -20.58 -21.71 -2.16
#